data_11b9489ea927df0707f0571ea3011f09
#
_entry.id   11b9489ea927df0707f0571ea3011f09
#
_cell.length_a   1.000
_cell.length_b   1.000
_cell.length_c   1.000
_cell.angle_alpha   90.00
_cell.angle_beta   90.00
_cell.angle_gamma   90.00
#
_symmetry.space_group_name_H-M   'P 1'
#
loop_
_entity.id
_entity.type
_entity.pdbx_description
1 polymer ?
#
loop_
_entity_poly.entity_id
_entity_poly.type
_entity_poly.pdbx_seq_one_letter_code
_entity_poly.pdbx_strand_id
1 'polypeptide(L)'
;IFNIIVLGITFYLIVFFCVSGNGMIDLLSSPDGFIWGWIIAGIVAFDMNIVIDSIVTQILIRIQYPDFRFIDALKVALVGVFFGAVTPSNTGGQPMQLYLLSKMKVGFGSACMTQKFVYYQIVTGVFSVLAIIIKFDYFKAAFTNIWSTLFIVLGFLTQTVVTVLFLVVSFSPKITGKIIKFIDKIL
;
A
#
# COMPACT_ATOMS: atom_id res chain seq x y z
N ILE A 1 18.09 4.32 -16.27
CA ILE A 1 18.10 5.80 -16.32
C ILE A 1 16.87 6.37 -15.63
N PHE A 2 15.63 5.96 -15.97
CA PHE A 2 14.39 6.46 -15.34
C PHE A 2 14.40 6.31 -13.82
N ASN A 3 14.74 5.12 -13.30
CA ASN A 3 14.78 4.87 -11.85
C ASN A 3 15.84 5.72 -11.11
N ILE A 4 16.96 6.03 -11.75
CA ILE A 4 18.00 6.87 -11.16
C ILE A 4 17.53 8.33 -11.07
N ILE A 5 16.82 8.81 -12.09
CA ILE A 5 16.22 10.16 -12.10
C ILE A 5 15.16 10.26 -11.00
N VAL A 6 14.28 9.28 -10.88
CA VAL A 6 13.23 9.27 -9.85
C VAL A 6 13.84 9.21 -8.45
N LEU A 7 14.83 8.36 -8.21
CA LEU A 7 15.54 8.30 -6.94
C LEU A 7 16.24 9.64 -6.62
N GLY A 8 16.87 10.27 -7.63
CA GLY A 8 17.49 11.58 -7.47
C GLY A 8 16.49 12.67 -7.11
N ILE A 9 15.34 12.72 -7.80
CA ILE A 9 14.27 13.68 -7.50
C ILE A 9 13.68 13.42 -6.10
N THR A 10 13.44 12.17 -5.74
CA THR A 10 12.92 11.81 -4.41
C THR A 10 13.90 12.22 -3.31
N PHE A 11 15.18 11.90 -3.48
CA PHE A 11 16.22 12.32 -2.54
C PHE A 11 16.33 13.84 -2.44
N TYR A 12 16.33 14.56 -3.58
CA TYR A 12 16.30 16.01 -3.60
C TYR A 12 15.10 16.59 -2.85
N LEU A 13 13.90 16.07 -3.09
CA LEU A 13 12.68 16.50 -2.40
C LEU A 13 12.76 16.25 -0.89
N ILE A 14 13.23 15.09 -0.47
CA ILE A 14 13.42 14.78 0.95
C ILE A 14 14.39 15.78 1.59
N VAL A 15 15.56 15.98 0.98
CA VAL A 15 16.56 16.95 1.49
C VAL A 15 15.98 18.36 1.47
N PHE A 16 15.32 18.76 0.39
CA PHE A 16 14.69 20.07 0.26
C PHE A 16 13.66 20.31 1.37
N PHE A 17 12.74 19.38 1.60
CA PHE A 17 11.74 19.51 2.68
C PHE A 17 12.35 19.43 4.07
N CYS A 18 13.40 18.65 4.27
CA CYS A 18 14.11 18.57 5.54
C CYS A 18 14.90 19.85 5.86
N VAL A 19 15.50 20.49 4.85
CA VAL A 19 16.37 21.66 5.03
C VAL A 19 15.59 22.98 4.91
N SER A 20 14.62 23.06 4.00
CA SER A 20 13.85 24.30 3.76
C SER A 20 12.73 24.52 4.78
N GLY A 21 12.30 23.46 5.48
CA GLY A 21 11.36 23.58 6.58
C GLY A 21 12.11 23.80 7.89
N ASN A 22 12.18 25.03 8.39
CA ASN A 22 12.76 25.32 9.73
C ASN A 22 12.18 24.41 10.83
N GLY A 23 10.97 23.88 10.62
CA GLY A 23 10.27 23.04 11.59
C GLY A 23 10.99 21.75 11.97
N MET A 24 11.74 21.11 11.08
CA MET A 24 12.41 19.84 11.42
C MET A 24 13.74 20.07 12.17
N ILE A 25 14.46 21.12 11.79
CA ILE A 25 15.69 21.53 12.48
C ILE A 25 15.32 22.11 13.86
N ASP A 26 14.26 22.92 13.94
CA ASP A 26 13.74 23.48 15.19
C ASP A 26 13.21 22.38 16.11
N LEU A 27 12.53 21.35 15.58
CA LEU A 27 12.09 20.16 16.34
C LEU A 27 13.28 19.34 16.88
N LEU A 28 14.35 19.20 16.11
CA LEU A 28 15.55 18.47 16.53
C LEU A 28 16.38 19.25 17.54
N SER A 29 16.31 20.59 17.51
CA SER A 29 17.07 21.48 18.39
C SER A 29 16.32 21.90 19.65
N SER A 30 14.99 21.70 19.71
CA SER A 30 14.21 22.03 20.90
C SER A 30 14.18 20.85 21.89
N PRO A 31 14.61 21.04 23.17
CA PRO A 31 14.62 19.97 24.17
C PRO A 31 13.23 19.38 24.46
N ASP A 32 12.18 20.17 24.28
CA ASP A 32 10.77 19.79 24.52
C ASP A 32 10.04 19.34 23.25
N GLY A 33 10.70 19.40 22.05
CA GLY A 33 10.05 19.13 20.75
C GLY A 33 9.86 17.65 20.41
N PHE A 34 10.57 16.75 21.07
CA PHE A 34 10.58 15.33 20.73
C PHE A 34 9.81 14.50 21.76
N ILE A 35 8.57 14.17 21.45
CA ILE A 35 7.80 13.23 22.28
C ILE A 35 8.18 11.80 21.84
N TRP A 36 9.23 11.25 22.44
CA TRP A 36 9.75 9.90 22.18
C TRP A 36 8.67 8.82 22.18
N GLY A 37 7.64 8.99 23.01
CA GLY A 37 6.50 8.07 23.07
C GLY A 37 5.80 7.90 21.73
N TRP A 38 5.59 8.97 20.97
CA TRP A 38 4.95 8.89 19.64
C TRP A 38 5.84 8.25 18.60
N ILE A 39 7.16 8.46 18.69
CA ILE A 39 8.11 7.82 17.76
C ILE A 39 8.14 6.31 18.00
N ILE A 40 8.26 5.89 19.26
CA ILE A 40 8.22 4.48 19.64
C ILE A 40 6.88 3.87 19.22
N ALA A 41 5.76 4.55 19.49
CA ALA A 41 4.44 4.08 19.07
C ALA A 41 4.34 3.93 17.54
N GLY A 42 4.91 4.85 16.76
CA GLY A 42 4.98 4.79 15.31
C GLY A 42 5.80 3.59 14.80
N ILE A 43 6.97 3.35 15.40
CA ILE A 43 7.83 2.20 15.06
C ILE A 43 7.09 0.89 15.38
N VAL A 44 6.52 0.76 16.58
CA VAL A 44 5.76 -0.44 16.97
C VAL A 44 4.57 -0.66 16.05
N ALA A 45 3.83 0.38 15.70
CA ALA A 45 2.69 0.28 14.77
C ALA A 45 3.14 -0.18 13.36
N PHE A 46 4.29 0.31 12.89
CA PHE A 46 4.87 -0.11 11.61
C PHE A 46 5.30 -1.58 11.63
N ASP A 47 6.00 -2.02 12.67
CA ASP A 47 6.40 -3.41 12.82
C ASP A 47 5.18 -4.35 12.94
N MET A 48 4.17 -3.95 13.70
CA MET A 48 2.90 -4.68 13.79
C MET A 48 2.22 -4.80 12.43
N ASN A 49 2.25 -3.76 11.61
CA ASN A 49 1.70 -3.82 10.26
C ASN A 49 2.39 -4.91 9.42
N ILE A 50 3.73 -5.00 9.46
CA ILE A 50 4.50 -6.04 8.75
C ILE A 50 4.14 -7.44 9.26
N VAL A 51 4.01 -7.62 10.58
CA VAL A 51 3.62 -8.89 11.19
C VAL A 51 2.22 -9.31 10.76
N ILE A 52 1.25 -8.41 10.82
CA ILE A 52 -0.14 -8.67 10.39
C ILE A 52 -0.18 -9.03 8.90
N ASP A 53 0.53 -8.27 8.07
CA ASP A 53 0.65 -8.54 6.63
C ASP A 53 1.21 -9.94 6.35
N SER A 54 2.20 -10.36 7.13
CA SER A 54 2.81 -11.69 7.06
C SER A 54 1.81 -12.78 7.47
N ILE A 55 1.05 -12.57 8.54
CA ILE A 55 0.03 -13.51 9.01
C ILE A 55 -1.07 -13.68 7.95
N VAL A 56 -1.58 -12.59 7.39
CA VAL A 56 -2.60 -12.63 6.33
C VAL A 56 -2.07 -13.39 5.12
N THR A 57 -0.84 -13.10 4.69
CA THR A 57 -0.19 -13.78 3.57
C THR A 57 -0.03 -15.27 3.86
N GLN A 58 0.38 -15.65 5.07
CA GLN A 58 0.51 -17.05 5.48
C GLN A 58 -0.84 -17.77 5.46
N ILE A 59 -1.88 -17.17 6.02
CA ILE A 59 -3.23 -17.78 6.07
C ILE A 59 -3.73 -18.06 4.66
N LEU A 60 -3.63 -17.08 3.76
CA LEU A 60 -4.10 -17.23 2.38
C LEU A 60 -3.32 -18.31 1.62
N ILE A 61 -2.00 -18.37 1.78
CA ILE A 61 -1.17 -19.37 1.08
C ILE A 61 -1.39 -20.76 1.66
N ARG A 62 -1.58 -20.90 2.96
CA ARG A 62 -1.82 -22.20 3.63
C ARG A 62 -3.08 -22.92 3.18
N ILE A 63 -4.02 -22.23 2.55
CA ILE A 63 -5.22 -22.87 1.97
C ILE A 63 -4.82 -23.95 0.95
N GLN A 64 -3.73 -23.74 0.19
CA GLN A 64 -3.24 -24.71 -0.81
C GLN A 64 -1.86 -25.29 -0.49
N TYR A 65 -1.09 -24.63 0.37
CA TYR A 65 0.26 -25.03 0.77
C TYR A 65 0.34 -25.08 2.30
N PRO A 66 -0.12 -26.16 2.95
CA PRO A 66 -0.20 -26.26 4.42
C PRO A 66 1.14 -26.06 5.12
N ASP A 67 2.23 -26.48 4.46
CA ASP A 67 3.60 -26.39 4.99
C ASP A 67 4.24 -25.00 4.89
N PHE A 68 3.53 -23.99 4.35
CA PHE A 68 4.07 -22.63 4.20
C PHE A 68 4.29 -21.98 5.57
N ARG A 69 5.55 -21.64 5.85
CA ARG A 69 5.96 -21.16 7.19
C ARG A 69 5.77 -19.65 7.31
N PHE A 70 5.55 -19.19 8.54
CA PHE A 70 5.47 -17.77 8.86
C PHE A 70 6.71 -16.98 8.41
N ILE A 71 7.90 -17.56 8.58
CA ILE A 71 9.14 -16.89 8.17
C ILE A 71 9.21 -16.63 6.66
N ASP A 72 8.60 -17.48 5.85
CA ASP A 72 8.56 -17.30 4.40
C ASP A 72 7.53 -16.22 4.01
N ALA A 73 6.41 -16.15 4.74
CA ALA A 73 5.45 -15.04 4.62
C ALA A 73 6.08 -13.70 5.04
N LEU A 74 6.86 -13.68 6.12
CA LEU A 74 7.58 -12.49 6.58
C LEU A 74 8.59 -12.01 5.54
N LYS A 75 9.33 -12.91 4.90
CA LYS A 75 10.23 -12.53 3.79
C LYS A 75 9.46 -11.87 2.65
N VAL A 76 8.29 -12.42 2.29
CA VAL A 76 7.43 -11.86 1.24
C VAL A 76 6.96 -10.45 1.63
N ALA A 77 6.52 -10.24 2.87
CA ALA A 77 6.09 -8.94 3.37
C ALA A 77 7.24 -7.91 3.36
N LEU A 78 8.41 -8.28 3.90
CA LEU A 78 9.59 -7.41 3.94
C LEU A 78 10.08 -7.02 2.54
N VAL A 79 10.10 -7.95 1.60
CA VAL A 79 10.41 -7.66 0.19
C VAL A 79 9.41 -6.67 -0.40
N GLY A 80 8.12 -6.83 -0.09
CA GLY A 80 7.09 -5.90 -0.51
C GLY A 80 7.32 -4.49 0.03
N VAL A 81 7.59 -4.36 1.32
CA VAL A 81 7.88 -3.07 1.98
C VAL A 81 9.13 -2.42 1.38
N PHE A 82 10.23 -3.18 1.25
CA PHE A 82 11.48 -2.66 0.71
C PHE A 82 11.32 -2.15 -0.74
N PHE A 83 10.81 -3.00 -1.64
CA PHE A 83 10.64 -2.59 -3.03
C PHE A 83 9.53 -1.54 -3.22
N GLY A 84 8.52 -1.53 -2.35
CA GLY A 84 7.56 -0.43 -2.27
C GLY A 84 8.24 0.90 -1.95
N ALA A 85 9.08 0.92 -0.93
CA ALA A 85 9.76 2.13 -0.48
C ALA A 85 10.74 2.72 -1.52
N VAL A 86 11.40 1.86 -2.32
CA VAL A 86 12.37 2.32 -3.34
C VAL A 86 11.75 2.58 -4.72
N THR A 87 10.45 2.37 -4.89
CA THR A 87 9.76 2.59 -6.16
C THR A 87 8.72 3.70 -6.06
N PRO A 88 8.52 4.50 -7.14
CA PRO A 88 7.52 5.55 -7.14
C PRO A 88 6.12 4.99 -6.83
N SER A 89 5.36 5.70 -6.00
CA SER A 89 3.98 5.33 -5.64
C SER A 89 3.81 3.91 -5.09
N ASN A 90 4.87 3.35 -4.49
CA ASN A 90 4.83 1.99 -3.90
C ASN A 90 4.51 0.87 -4.92
N THR A 91 4.78 1.10 -6.22
CA THR A 91 4.35 0.19 -7.30
C THR A 91 5.18 -1.08 -7.39
N GLY A 92 6.43 -1.09 -6.90
CA GLY A 92 7.33 -2.24 -7.00
C GLY A 92 7.10 -3.32 -5.94
N GLY A 93 6.39 -3.00 -4.86
CA GLY A 93 6.20 -3.95 -3.76
C GLY A 93 5.48 -5.22 -4.18
N GLN A 94 4.31 -5.10 -4.80
CA GLN A 94 3.48 -6.23 -5.22
C GLN A 94 4.15 -7.12 -6.29
N PRO A 95 4.71 -6.59 -7.38
CA PRO A 95 5.43 -7.40 -8.36
C PRO A 95 6.57 -8.22 -7.76
N MET A 96 7.32 -7.64 -6.82
CA MET A 96 8.42 -8.34 -6.17
C MET A 96 7.96 -9.41 -5.18
N GLN A 97 6.83 -9.20 -4.49
CA GLN A 97 6.19 -10.26 -3.69
C GLN A 97 5.78 -11.44 -4.58
N LEU A 98 5.15 -11.17 -5.72
CA LEU A 98 4.78 -12.19 -6.71
C LEU A 98 6.00 -12.95 -7.24
N TYR A 99 7.07 -12.23 -7.59
CA TYR A 99 8.31 -12.83 -8.03
C TYR A 99 8.91 -13.76 -6.98
N LEU A 100 8.92 -13.34 -5.71
CA LEU A 100 9.44 -14.17 -4.62
C LEU A 100 8.58 -15.41 -4.39
N LEU A 101 7.24 -15.28 -4.41
CA LEU A 101 6.32 -16.41 -4.30
C LEU A 101 6.50 -17.41 -5.45
N SER A 102 6.70 -16.93 -6.67
CA SER A 102 6.98 -17.79 -7.82
C SER A 102 8.29 -18.57 -7.65
N LYS A 103 9.32 -17.94 -7.11
CA LYS A 103 10.60 -18.61 -6.75
C LYS A 103 10.42 -19.66 -5.65
N MET A 104 9.51 -19.43 -4.72
CA MET A 104 9.13 -20.40 -3.68
C MET A 104 8.21 -21.51 -4.22
N LYS A 105 7.96 -21.56 -5.54
CA LYS A 105 7.07 -22.51 -6.22
C LYS A 105 5.61 -22.46 -5.72
N VAL A 106 5.17 -21.31 -5.24
CA VAL A 106 3.78 -21.05 -4.86
C VAL A 106 3.02 -20.63 -6.12
N GLY A 107 2.50 -21.59 -6.88
CA GLY A 107 1.78 -21.33 -8.14
C GLY A 107 0.49 -20.51 -7.97
N PHE A 108 -0.06 -20.48 -6.78
CA PHE A 108 -1.26 -19.71 -6.40
C PHE A 108 -0.93 -18.30 -5.88
N GLY A 109 0.34 -17.89 -5.89
CA GLY A 109 0.79 -16.62 -5.31
C GLY A 109 0.10 -15.38 -5.88
N SER A 110 -0.19 -15.36 -7.18
CA SER A 110 -0.92 -14.25 -7.82
C SER A 110 -2.35 -14.11 -7.30
N ALA A 111 -3.07 -15.21 -7.14
CA ALA A 111 -4.43 -15.19 -6.60
C ALA A 111 -4.44 -14.74 -5.14
N CYS A 112 -3.50 -15.22 -4.31
CA CYS A 112 -3.35 -14.76 -2.93
C CYS A 112 -3.09 -13.25 -2.85
N MET A 113 -2.20 -12.71 -3.67
CA MET A 113 -1.89 -11.28 -3.68
C MET A 113 -3.09 -10.45 -4.16
N THR A 114 -3.79 -10.91 -5.20
CA THR A 114 -5.02 -10.25 -5.67
C THR A 114 -6.08 -10.23 -4.57
N GLN A 115 -6.31 -11.35 -3.91
CA GLN A 115 -7.29 -11.46 -2.82
C GLN A 115 -6.93 -10.56 -1.63
N LYS A 116 -5.67 -10.53 -1.23
CA LYS A 116 -5.16 -9.63 -0.21
C LYS A 116 -5.39 -8.15 -0.58
N PHE A 117 -5.13 -7.78 -1.84
CA PHE A 117 -5.37 -6.43 -2.33
C PHE A 117 -6.86 -6.06 -2.26
N VAL A 118 -7.76 -6.96 -2.67
CA VAL A 118 -9.22 -6.75 -2.58
C VAL A 118 -9.66 -6.52 -1.13
N TYR A 119 -9.19 -7.34 -0.18
CA TYR A 119 -9.51 -7.14 1.23
C TYR A 119 -9.02 -5.78 1.75
N TYR A 120 -7.79 -5.41 1.40
CA TYR A 120 -7.23 -4.11 1.76
C TYR A 120 -8.10 -2.95 1.23
N GLN A 121 -8.54 -3.03 -0.03
CA GLN A 121 -9.39 -2.03 -0.65
C GLN A 121 -10.77 -1.93 0.02
N ILE A 122 -11.40 -3.06 0.36
CA ILE A 122 -12.68 -3.08 1.06
C ILE A 122 -12.54 -2.43 2.45
N VAL A 123 -11.54 -2.85 3.21
CA VAL A 123 -11.29 -2.32 4.57
C VAL A 123 -11.04 -0.82 4.52
N THR A 124 -10.15 -0.37 3.62
CA THR A 124 -9.86 1.06 3.45
C THR A 124 -11.11 1.85 3.05
N GLY A 125 -11.93 1.31 2.14
CA GLY A 125 -13.20 1.93 1.74
C GLY A 125 -14.16 2.09 2.92
N VAL A 126 -14.35 1.03 3.71
CA VAL A 126 -15.20 1.05 4.90
C VAL A 126 -14.71 2.09 5.92
N PHE A 127 -13.41 2.09 6.25
CA PHE A 127 -12.85 3.07 7.18
C PHE A 127 -12.94 4.49 6.67
N SER A 128 -12.81 4.71 5.35
CA SER A 128 -12.97 6.03 4.74
C SER A 128 -14.41 6.56 4.91
N VAL A 129 -15.41 5.70 4.69
CA VAL A 129 -16.83 6.05 4.91
C VAL A 129 -17.08 6.34 6.39
N LEU A 130 -16.59 5.49 7.29
CA LEU A 130 -16.73 5.69 8.74
C LEU A 130 -16.06 7.00 9.18
N ALA A 131 -14.89 7.34 8.67
CA ALA A 131 -14.20 8.59 8.98
C ALA A 131 -15.03 9.82 8.56
N ILE A 132 -15.65 9.78 7.38
CA ILE A 132 -16.55 10.85 6.91
C ILE A 132 -17.76 10.98 7.84
N ILE A 133 -18.37 9.87 8.26
CA ILE A 133 -19.54 9.90 9.16
C ILE A 133 -19.15 10.45 10.53
N ILE A 134 -18.04 10.01 11.11
CA ILE A 134 -17.60 10.41 12.46
C ILE A 134 -17.16 11.88 12.49
N LYS A 135 -16.53 12.38 11.43
CA LYS A 135 -15.99 13.73 11.32
C LYS A 135 -16.72 14.57 10.27
N PHE A 136 -18.03 14.41 10.19
CA PHE A 136 -18.87 15.05 9.16
C PHE A 136 -18.69 16.57 9.12
N ASP A 137 -18.63 17.23 10.27
CA ASP A 137 -18.45 18.70 10.33
C ASP A 137 -17.12 19.16 9.75
N TYR A 138 -16.05 18.39 9.97
CA TYR A 138 -14.74 18.67 9.35
C TYR A 138 -14.79 18.53 7.83
N PHE A 139 -15.43 17.48 7.32
CA PHE A 139 -15.59 17.27 5.88
C PHE A 139 -16.52 18.32 5.27
N LYS A 140 -17.57 18.74 5.97
CA LYS A 140 -18.44 19.83 5.54
C LYS A 140 -17.65 21.13 5.33
N ALA A 141 -16.73 21.45 6.22
CA ALA A 141 -15.84 22.60 6.05
C ALA A 141 -14.87 22.41 4.86
N ALA A 142 -14.37 21.19 4.64
CA ALA A 142 -13.52 20.89 3.49
C ALA A 142 -14.26 21.00 2.13
N PHE A 143 -15.56 20.70 2.09
CA PHE A 143 -16.40 20.85 0.90
C PHE A 143 -16.70 22.30 0.51
N THR A 144 -16.40 23.28 1.34
CA THR A 144 -16.52 24.70 0.97
C THR A 144 -15.44 25.13 -0.02
N ASN A 145 -14.30 24.44 -0.08
CA ASN A 145 -13.22 24.72 -1.01
C ASN A 145 -13.31 23.76 -2.21
N ILE A 146 -13.42 24.34 -3.43
CA ILE A 146 -13.57 23.56 -4.68
C ILE A 146 -12.42 22.57 -4.91
N TRP A 147 -11.18 22.95 -4.58
CA TRP A 147 -10.02 22.09 -4.73
C TRP A 147 -10.03 20.90 -3.77
N SER A 148 -10.36 21.14 -2.51
CA SER A 148 -10.51 20.06 -1.52
C SER A 148 -11.62 19.10 -1.91
N THR A 149 -12.75 19.62 -2.37
CA THR A 149 -13.88 18.81 -2.87
C THR A 149 -13.48 17.95 -4.05
N LEU A 150 -12.78 18.51 -5.04
CA LEU A 150 -12.29 17.77 -6.20
C LEU A 150 -11.35 16.63 -5.78
N PHE A 151 -10.40 16.87 -4.89
CA PHE A 151 -9.49 15.84 -4.41
C PHE A 151 -10.19 14.72 -3.64
N ILE A 152 -11.17 15.06 -2.79
CA ILE A 152 -11.96 14.07 -2.05
C ILE A 152 -12.77 13.22 -3.02
N VAL A 153 -13.49 13.84 -3.96
CA VAL A 153 -14.33 13.14 -4.95
C VAL A 153 -13.46 12.25 -5.86
N LEU A 154 -12.36 12.78 -6.39
CA LEU A 154 -11.44 12.02 -7.24
C LEU A 154 -10.83 10.84 -6.48
N GLY A 155 -10.42 11.01 -5.23
CA GLY A 155 -9.91 9.93 -4.38
C GLY A 155 -10.93 8.84 -4.16
N PHE A 156 -12.17 9.20 -3.83
CA PHE A 156 -13.27 8.24 -3.64
C PHE A 156 -13.63 7.50 -4.94
N LEU A 157 -13.66 8.23 -6.04
CA LEU A 157 -13.99 7.68 -7.36
C LEU A 157 -12.90 6.69 -7.81
N THR A 158 -11.63 7.07 -7.67
CA THR A 158 -10.49 6.20 -7.97
C THR A 158 -10.51 4.93 -7.11
N GLN A 159 -10.72 5.08 -5.80
CA GLN A 159 -10.82 3.95 -4.87
C GLN A 159 -11.96 3.00 -5.27
N THR A 160 -13.14 3.54 -5.57
CA THR A 160 -14.31 2.75 -5.97
C THR A 160 -14.07 2.03 -7.28
N VAL A 161 -13.57 2.72 -8.31
CA VAL A 161 -13.28 2.13 -9.62
C VAL A 161 -12.26 0.99 -9.49
N VAL A 162 -11.17 1.20 -8.76
CA VAL A 162 -10.15 0.17 -8.54
C VAL A 162 -10.75 -1.04 -7.81
N THR A 163 -11.53 -0.82 -6.75
CA THR A 163 -12.19 -1.89 -5.99
C THR A 163 -13.14 -2.71 -6.89
N VAL A 164 -14.02 -2.04 -7.64
CA VAL A 164 -14.97 -2.70 -8.55
C VAL A 164 -14.22 -3.48 -9.63
N LEU A 165 -13.16 -2.91 -10.21
CA LEU A 165 -12.35 -3.56 -11.23
C LEU A 165 -11.74 -4.88 -10.71
N PHE A 166 -11.15 -4.85 -9.52
CA PHE A 166 -10.58 -6.04 -8.90
C PHE A 166 -11.64 -7.08 -8.50
N LEU A 167 -12.80 -6.64 -8.00
CA LEU A 167 -13.92 -7.54 -7.72
C LEU A 167 -14.41 -8.22 -9.01
N VAL A 168 -14.63 -7.46 -10.08
CA VAL A 168 -15.05 -8.00 -11.37
C VAL A 168 -14.05 -9.01 -11.92
N VAL A 169 -12.74 -8.69 -11.85
CA VAL A 169 -11.68 -9.61 -12.27
C VAL A 169 -11.67 -10.88 -11.39
N SER A 170 -11.84 -10.74 -10.07
CA SER A 170 -11.81 -11.86 -9.13
C SER A 170 -13.00 -12.83 -9.31
N PHE A 171 -14.19 -12.30 -9.63
CA PHE A 171 -15.40 -13.12 -9.76
C PHE A 171 -15.75 -13.52 -11.19
N SER A 172 -15.07 -13.01 -12.21
CA SER A 172 -15.38 -13.30 -13.61
C SER A 172 -14.22 -14.02 -14.33
N PRO A 173 -14.25 -15.37 -14.40
CA PRO A 173 -13.21 -16.15 -15.11
C PRO A 173 -13.07 -15.76 -16.59
N LYS A 174 -14.17 -15.30 -17.21
CA LYS A 174 -14.18 -14.89 -18.63
C LYS A 174 -13.39 -13.59 -18.84
N ILE A 175 -13.47 -12.65 -17.91
CA ILE A 175 -12.75 -11.36 -17.96
C ILE A 175 -11.28 -11.60 -17.66
N THR A 176 -10.97 -12.40 -16.64
CA THR A 176 -9.61 -12.79 -16.29
C THR A 176 -8.90 -13.46 -17.48
N GLY A 177 -9.57 -14.40 -18.17
CA GLY A 177 -9.01 -15.04 -19.36
C GLY A 177 -8.76 -14.08 -20.53
N LYS A 178 -9.57 -13.04 -20.70
CA LYS A 178 -9.33 -11.99 -21.71
C LYS A 178 -8.15 -11.10 -21.35
N ILE A 179 -8.01 -10.73 -20.08
CA ILE A 179 -6.89 -9.92 -19.58
C ILE A 179 -5.57 -10.68 -19.72
N ILE A 180 -5.54 -11.96 -19.35
CA ILE A 180 -4.35 -12.81 -19.53
C ILE A 180 -3.94 -12.87 -21.00
N LYS A 181 -4.89 -13.15 -21.90
CA LYS A 181 -4.61 -13.18 -23.36
C LYS A 181 -4.15 -11.82 -23.92
N PHE A 182 -4.62 -10.73 -23.33
CA PHE A 182 -4.18 -9.38 -23.73
C PHE A 182 -2.75 -9.10 -23.26
N ILE A 183 -2.40 -9.53 -22.03
CA ILE A 183 -1.04 -9.40 -21.48
C ILE A 183 -0.06 -10.27 -22.28
N ASP A 184 -0.42 -11.53 -22.59
CA ASP A 184 0.38 -12.45 -23.40
C ASP A 184 0.61 -11.93 -24.84
N LYS A 185 -0.24 -11.04 -25.33
CA LYS A 185 -0.09 -10.42 -26.66
C LYS A 185 0.84 -9.20 -26.65
N ILE A 186 1.07 -8.60 -25.48
CA ILE A 186 1.92 -7.41 -25.31
C ILE A 186 3.35 -7.79 -24.92
N LEU A 187 3.51 -8.93 -24.25
CA LEU A 187 4.81 -9.54 -23.91
C LEU A 187 5.35 -10.36 -25.07
#